data_8829f9e8f122ebd1963931878b0c10ef
#
_entry.id   8829f9e8f122ebd1963931878b0c10ef
#
_cell.length_a   1.000
_cell.length_b   1.000
_cell.length_c   1.000
_cell.angle_alpha   90.00
_cell.angle_beta   90.00
_cell.angle_gamma   90.00
#
_symmetry.space_group_name_H-M   'P 1'
#
loop_
_entity.id
_entity.type
_entity.pdbx_description
1 polymer ?
#
loop_
_entity_poly.entity_id
_entity_poly.type
_entity_poly.pdbx_seq_one_letter_code
_entity_poly.pdbx_strand_id
1 'polypeptide(L)'
;GNYSKARNESQKMANITAESELSKMINTAVTRVVEQMSEENDYYSDMYSDTTLISTYKIFKGMRTICQSESKQVDGSYVTYITKEISLDNISDMFYFENEHDKQKFRELLEKE
;
A
#
# COMPACT_ATOMS: atom_id res chain seq x y z
N GLY A 1 2.98 -27.10 -19.30
CA GLY A 1 3.20 -26.64 -20.64
C GLY A 1 3.41 -25.14 -20.75
N ASN A 2 3.67 -24.65 -21.92
CA ASN A 2 3.95 -23.23 -22.17
C ASN A 2 2.82 -22.29 -21.73
N TYR A 3 1.57 -22.74 -21.82
CA TYR A 3 0.40 -21.94 -21.41
C TYR A 3 0.36 -21.72 -19.91
N SER A 4 0.63 -22.75 -19.12
CA SER A 4 0.69 -22.62 -17.65
C SER A 4 1.76 -21.65 -17.21
N LYS A 5 2.92 -21.69 -17.86
CA LYS A 5 4.03 -20.80 -17.56
C LYS A 5 3.68 -19.34 -17.89
N ALA A 6 3.14 -19.08 -19.08
CA ALA A 6 2.73 -17.74 -19.49
C ALA A 6 1.66 -17.16 -18.57
N ARG A 7 0.69 -17.96 -18.16
CA ARG A 7 -0.35 -17.58 -17.23
C ARG A 7 0.22 -17.22 -15.86
N ASN A 8 1.09 -18.07 -15.34
CA ASN A 8 1.74 -17.83 -14.04
C ASN A 8 2.60 -16.58 -14.03
N GLU A 9 3.32 -16.33 -15.11
CA GLU A 9 4.13 -15.11 -15.26
C GLU A 9 3.24 -13.86 -15.30
N SER A 10 2.13 -13.92 -16.04
CA SER A 10 1.15 -12.83 -16.10
C SER A 10 0.59 -12.50 -14.71
N GLN A 11 0.19 -13.52 -13.96
CA GLN A 11 -0.33 -13.34 -12.59
C GLN A 11 0.72 -12.75 -11.67
N LYS A 12 1.95 -13.24 -11.74
CA LYS A 12 3.07 -12.76 -10.94
C LYS A 12 3.36 -11.28 -11.23
N MET A 13 3.43 -10.90 -12.49
CA MET A 13 3.69 -9.52 -12.89
C MET A 13 2.55 -8.59 -12.46
N ALA A 14 1.31 -9.00 -12.63
CA ALA A 14 0.15 -8.22 -12.18
C ALA A 14 0.16 -8.01 -10.67
N ASN A 15 0.52 -9.04 -9.90
CA ASN A 15 0.64 -8.96 -8.46
C ASN A 15 1.72 -7.96 -8.02
N ILE A 16 2.90 -8.05 -8.62
CA ILE A 16 4.02 -7.15 -8.35
C ILE A 16 3.64 -5.70 -8.68
N THR A 17 3.00 -5.48 -9.82
CA THR A 17 2.58 -4.14 -10.25
C THR A 17 1.54 -3.56 -9.28
N ALA A 18 0.52 -4.33 -8.91
CA ALA A 18 -0.53 -3.90 -7.99
C ALA A 18 0.06 -3.53 -6.62
N GLU A 19 0.94 -4.36 -6.08
CA GLU A 19 1.60 -4.10 -4.80
C GLU A 19 2.49 -2.86 -4.85
N SER A 20 3.25 -2.70 -5.92
CA SER A 20 4.13 -1.55 -6.12
C SER A 20 3.35 -0.23 -6.22
N GLU A 21 2.27 -0.21 -6.98
CA GLU A 21 1.42 0.97 -7.14
C GLU A 21 0.73 1.34 -5.83
N LEU A 22 0.19 0.37 -5.11
CA LEU A 22 -0.45 0.63 -3.82
C LEU A 22 0.57 1.12 -2.79
N SER A 23 1.77 0.56 -2.76
CA SER A 23 2.86 1.03 -1.90
C SER A 23 3.21 2.49 -2.14
N LYS A 24 3.29 2.91 -3.40
CA LYS A 24 3.57 4.30 -3.75
C LYS A 24 2.46 5.23 -3.27
N MET A 25 1.21 4.84 -3.46
CA MET A 25 0.06 5.60 -2.98
C MET A 25 0.08 5.76 -1.47
N ILE A 26 0.33 4.67 -0.75
CA ILE A 26 0.42 4.67 0.71
C ILE A 26 1.55 5.59 1.18
N ASN A 27 2.73 5.44 0.63
CA ASN A 27 3.88 6.26 1.01
C ASN A 27 3.63 7.75 0.77
N THR A 28 3.02 8.10 -0.36
CA THR A 28 2.67 9.48 -0.66
C THR A 28 1.63 10.03 0.32
N ALA A 29 0.58 9.28 0.57
CA ALA A 29 -0.50 9.69 1.48
C ALA A 29 0.00 9.82 2.91
N VAL A 30 0.75 8.84 3.40
CA VAL A 30 1.32 8.85 4.76
C VAL A 30 2.28 10.02 4.94
N THR A 31 3.14 10.29 3.95
CA THR A 31 4.07 11.41 4.00
C THR A 31 3.33 12.73 4.17
N ARG A 32 2.25 12.95 3.41
CA ARG A 32 1.45 14.18 3.52
C ARG A 32 0.78 14.32 4.88
N VAL A 33 0.22 13.23 5.39
CA VAL A 33 -0.46 13.23 6.69
C VAL A 33 0.53 13.49 7.81
N VAL A 34 1.70 12.85 7.79
CA VAL A 34 2.75 13.04 8.80
C VAL A 34 3.28 14.48 8.76
N GLU A 35 3.43 15.07 7.59
CA GLU A 35 3.80 16.48 7.46
C GLU A 35 2.79 17.39 8.17
N GLN A 36 1.49 17.17 7.95
CA GLN A 36 0.44 17.95 8.61
C GLN A 36 0.50 17.81 10.13
N MET A 37 0.67 16.58 10.61
CA MET A 37 0.74 16.32 12.05
C MET A 37 1.99 16.92 12.67
N SER A 38 3.12 16.90 11.97
CA SER A 38 4.38 17.48 12.47
C SER A 38 4.32 19.00 12.58
N GLU A 39 3.53 19.67 11.77
CA GLU A 39 3.31 21.12 11.86
C GLU A 39 2.61 21.49 13.16
N GLU A 40 1.75 20.62 13.68
CA GLU A 40 1.01 20.84 14.92
C GLU A 40 1.71 20.30 16.16
N ASN A 41 2.56 19.27 16.00
CA ASN A 41 3.23 18.59 17.10
C ASN A 41 4.60 18.06 16.65
N ASP A 42 5.66 18.62 17.21
CA ASP A 42 7.06 18.28 16.90
C ASP A 42 7.39 16.80 17.18
N TYR A 43 6.63 16.12 18.05
CA TYR A 43 6.80 14.69 18.28
C TYR A 43 6.77 13.91 16.97
N TYR A 44 5.94 14.33 16.03
CA TYR A 44 5.75 13.61 14.75
C TYR A 44 6.74 14.02 13.66
N SER A 45 7.64 14.98 13.90
CA SER A 45 8.66 15.37 12.93
C SER A 45 9.64 14.24 12.64
N ASP A 46 9.98 13.42 13.64
CA ASP A 46 10.85 12.27 13.47
C ASP A 46 10.15 11.13 12.73
N MET A 47 8.83 11.03 12.89
CA MET A 47 8.01 10.06 12.18
C MET A 47 8.09 10.26 10.66
N TYR A 48 8.20 11.51 10.21
CA TYR A 48 8.38 11.84 8.79
C TYR A 48 9.64 11.18 8.21
N SER A 49 10.74 11.21 8.95
CA SER A 49 11.97 10.54 8.55
C SER A 49 11.82 9.03 8.50
N ASP A 50 11.05 8.48 9.44
CA ASP A 50 10.84 7.04 9.56
C ASP A 50 9.88 6.50 8.49
N THR A 51 9.01 7.34 7.91
CA THR A 51 8.11 6.89 6.84
C THR A 51 8.86 6.41 5.61
N THR A 52 10.06 6.94 5.36
CA THR A 52 10.91 6.49 4.26
C THR A 52 11.51 5.10 4.55
N LEU A 53 11.47 4.69 5.82
CA LEU A 53 12.00 3.41 6.30
C LEU A 53 10.91 2.37 6.55
N ILE A 54 9.63 2.71 6.31
CA ILE A 54 8.57 1.70 6.38
C ILE A 54 8.98 0.61 5.40
N SER A 55 9.35 -0.54 5.96
CA SER A 55 9.81 -1.61 5.11
C SER A 55 8.68 -2.01 4.20
N THR A 56 8.97 -2.02 2.93
CA THR A 56 8.08 -2.50 1.87
C THR A 56 7.43 -3.83 2.27
N TYR A 57 8.14 -4.64 3.04
CA TYR A 57 7.66 -5.90 3.57
C TYR A 57 6.44 -5.73 4.51
N LYS A 58 6.47 -4.76 5.43
CA LYS A 58 5.35 -4.53 6.35
C LYS A 58 4.09 -4.10 5.60
N ILE A 59 4.26 -3.24 4.60
CA ILE A 59 3.17 -2.80 3.75
C ILE A 59 2.61 -3.99 2.97
N PHE A 60 3.46 -4.78 2.33
CA PHE A 60 3.04 -5.92 1.53
C PHE A 60 2.31 -6.97 2.37
N LYS A 61 2.78 -7.22 3.59
CA LYS A 61 2.16 -8.18 4.50
C LYS A 61 0.73 -7.80 4.86
N GLY A 62 0.43 -6.51 4.94
CA GLY A 62 -0.92 -6.02 5.26
C GLY A 62 -1.87 -5.97 4.07
N MET A 63 -1.35 -6.13 2.85
CA MET A 63 -2.16 -6.09 1.63
C MET A 63 -2.90 -7.39 1.42
N ARG A 64 -4.10 -7.28 0.82
CA ARG A 64 -4.85 -8.47 0.36
C ARG A 64 -5.41 -8.23 -1.03
N THR A 65 -5.56 -9.31 -1.78
CA THR A 65 -6.19 -9.28 -3.09
C THR A 65 -7.71 -9.29 -2.91
N ILE A 66 -8.39 -8.29 -3.46
CA ILE A 66 -9.85 -8.21 -3.42
C ILE A 66 -10.51 -8.54 -4.74
N CYS A 67 -9.76 -8.47 -5.82
CA CYS A 67 -10.26 -8.78 -7.15
C CYS A 67 -9.11 -9.27 -8.03
N GLN A 68 -9.39 -10.29 -8.80
CA GLN A 68 -8.46 -10.80 -9.79
C GLN A 68 -9.24 -11.27 -11.00
N SER A 69 -8.84 -10.81 -12.17
CA SER A 69 -9.42 -11.25 -13.44
C SER A 69 -8.30 -11.56 -14.43
N GLU A 70 -8.62 -12.42 -15.38
CA GLU A 70 -7.67 -12.91 -16.35
C GLU A 70 -8.31 -12.95 -17.71
N SER A 71 -7.57 -12.57 -18.74
CA SER A 71 -8.03 -12.58 -20.10
C SER A 71 -6.94 -13.13 -21.01
N LYS A 72 -7.31 -14.09 -21.85
CA LYS A 72 -6.44 -14.61 -22.90
C LYS A 72 -6.59 -13.73 -24.13
N GLN A 73 -5.49 -13.23 -24.64
CA GLN A 73 -5.48 -12.37 -25.82
C GLN A 73 -5.47 -13.17 -27.11
N VAL A 74 -5.77 -12.50 -28.21
CA VAL A 74 -5.82 -13.11 -29.55
C VAL A 74 -4.48 -13.75 -29.95
N ASP A 75 -3.38 -13.15 -29.50
CA ASP A 75 -2.04 -13.67 -29.79
C ASP A 75 -1.60 -14.83 -28.88
N GLY A 76 -2.50 -15.29 -28.00
CA GLY A 76 -2.22 -16.37 -27.04
C GLY A 76 -1.61 -15.93 -25.73
N SER A 77 -1.28 -14.66 -25.58
CA SER A 77 -0.79 -14.12 -24.30
C SER A 77 -1.91 -13.97 -23.29
N TYR A 78 -1.54 -13.80 -22.01
CA TYR A 78 -2.48 -13.58 -20.92
C TYR A 78 -2.30 -12.19 -20.35
N VAL A 79 -3.41 -11.55 -20.02
CA VAL A 79 -3.43 -10.30 -19.26
C VAL A 79 -4.17 -10.58 -17.94
N THR A 80 -3.52 -10.25 -16.84
CA THR A 80 -4.08 -10.41 -15.49
C THR A 80 -4.23 -9.04 -14.85
N TYR A 81 -5.41 -8.80 -14.28
CA TYR A 81 -5.72 -7.60 -13.52
C TYR A 81 -5.91 -7.98 -12.06
N ILE A 82 -5.17 -7.34 -11.17
CA ILE A 82 -5.25 -7.59 -9.73
C ILE A 82 -5.49 -6.27 -9.03
N THR A 83 -6.47 -6.26 -8.13
CA THR A 83 -6.72 -5.15 -7.22
C THR A 83 -6.33 -5.55 -5.81
N LYS A 84 -5.52 -4.74 -5.18
CA LYS A 84 -5.06 -4.92 -3.80
C LYS A 84 -5.65 -3.84 -2.91
N GLU A 85 -5.80 -4.16 -1.63
CA GLU A 85 -6.17 -3.19 -0.60
C GLU A 85 -5.35 -3.40 0.66
N ILE A 86 -5.29 -2.36 1.48
CA ILE A 86 -4.76 -2.43 2.83
C ILE A 86 -5.67 -1.58 3.72
N SER A 87 -5.93 -2.05 4.94
CA SER A 87 -6.79 -1.30 5.85
C SER A 87 -6.06 -0.11 6.48
N LEU A 88 -6.83 0.93 6.83
CA LEU A 88 -6.30 2.08 7.57
C LEU A 88 -5.74 1.64 8.94
N ASP A 89 -6.36 0.64 9.56
CA ASP A 89 -5.87 0.08 10.82
C ASP A 89 -4.48 -0.52 10.66
N ASN A 90 -4.25 -1.30 9.61
CA ASN A 90 -2.94 -1.87 9.34
C ASN A 90 -1.89 -0.79 9.12
N ILE A 91 -2.24 0.27 8.40
CA ILE A 91 -1.31 1.38 8.17
C ILE A 91 -1.01 2.11 9.48
N SER A 92 -2.04 2.47 10.25
CA SER A 92 -1.85 3.21 11.50
C SER A 92 -1.10 2.40 12.55
N ASP A 93 -1.25 1.08 12.56
CA ASP A 93 -0.55 0.19 13.49
C ASP A 93 0.95 0.07 13.19
N MET A 94 1.41 0.57 12.06
CA MET A 94 2.84 0.60 11.72
C MET A 94 3.59 1.73 12.43
N PHE A 95 2.86 2.65 13.07
CA PHE A 95 3.43 3.86 13.67
C PHE A 95 3.11 3.95 15.17
N TYR A 96 3.95 4.72 15.88
CA TYR A 96 3.75 5.02 17.30
C TYR A 96 3.15 6.42 17.44
N PHE A 97 2.06 6.51 18.21
CA PHE A 97 1.38 7.77 18.50
C PHE A 97 1.44 8.05 20.00
N GLU A 98 1.50 9.34 20.37
CA GLU A 98 1.51 9.73 21.78
C GLU A 98 0.23 9.31 22.51
N ASN A 99 -0.90 9.28 21.79
CA ASN A 99 -2.20 8.96 22.36
C ASN A 99 -3.18 8.50 21.27
N GLU A 100 -4.34 7.98 21.72
CA GLU A 100 -5.36 7.49 20.78
C GLU A 100 -6.00 8.61 19.96
N HIS A 101 -6.07 9.82 20.50
CA HIS A 101 -6.61 10.97 19.76
C HIS A 101 -5.76 11.25 18.52
N ASP A 102 -4.45 11.25 18.65
CA ASP A 102 -3.53 11.48 17.53
C ASP A 102 -3.58 10.35 16.51
N LYS A 103 -3.69 9.11 16.97
CA LYS A 103 -3.86 7.96 16.10
C LYS A 103 -5.14 8.07 15.27
N GLN A 104 -6.24 8.47 15.90
CA GLN A 104 -7.51 8.66 15.22
C GLN A 104 -7.42 9.81 14.22
N LYS A 105 -6.76 10.90 14.57
CA LYS A 105 -6.53 12.03 13.68
C LYS A 105 -5.72 11.61 12.44
N PHE A 106 -4.68 10.81 12.63
CA PHE A 106 -3.90 10.24 11.52
C PHE A 106 -4.79 9.45 10.57
N ARG A 107 -5.64 8.58 11.10
CA ARG A 107 -6.55 7.75 10.29
C ARG A 107 -7.54 8.62 9.51
N GLU A 108 -8.11 9.64 10.15
CA GLU A 108 -9.06 10.55 9.50
C GLU A 108 -8.41 11.36 8.36
N LEU A 109 -7.20 11.85 8.58
CA LEU A 109 -6.44 12.57 7.56
C LEU A 109 -6.05 11.64 6.40
N LEU A 110 -5.65 10.42 6.72
CA LEU A 110 -5.27 9.43 5.71
C LEU A 110 -6.47 9.04 4.84
N GLU A 111 -7.65 8.92 5.43
CA GLU A 111 -8.89 8.62 4.72
C GLU A 111 -9.24 9.67 3.67
N LYS A 112 -8.85 10.92 3.90
CA LYS A 112 -9.12 12.05 2.99
C LYS A 112 -8.13 12.14 1.82
N GLU A 113 -7.05 11.37 1.85
CA GLU A 113 -6.04 11.39 0.79
C GLU A 113 -6.46 10.61 -0.48
#